data_a8fcb603fed6a14821863bd60beea8d6
#
_entry.id   a8fcb603fed6a14821863bd60beea8d6
#
_cell.length_a   1.000
_cell.length_b   1.000
_cell.length_c   1.000
_cell.angle_alpha   90.00
_cell.angle_beta   90.00
_cell.angle_gamma   90.00
#
_symmetry.space_group_name_H-M   'P 1'
#
loop_
_entity.id
_entity.type
_entity.pdbx_description
1 polymer ?
#
loop_
_entity_poly.entity_id
_entity_poly.type
_entity_poly.pdbx_seq_one_letter_code
_entity_poly.pdbx_strand_id
1 'polypeptide(L)'
;MALATVFILGAMSPGPSLAVVLRNTMVGGRRQGVMTGIGHGIGFGIYAFLAAAGIATALSLYKPTEIILKWGGIALLIWLGIMFLKASRKEPSEDIDEKHGPSGRTGFAQGFAIALLNPKILAWMLALYTPFIDDDISNETLFGMGLLGMTIDGTWYVSVATFLTTGDRVERLRAKANLIDAAMGILMFFFAALLASGVL
;
A
#
# COMPACT_ATOMS: atom_id res chain seq x y z
N MET A 1 -13.29 3.08 11.73
CA MET A 1 -12.20 2.33 12.39
C MET A 1 -11.63 1.24 11.49
N ALA A 2 -12.44 0.30 10.96
CA ALA A 2 -11.94 -0.82 10.14
C ALA A 2 -11.10 -0.39 8.91
N LEU A 3 -11.58 0.57 8.11
CA LEU A 3 -10.86 1.07 6.94
C LEU A 3 -9.49 1.69 7.30
N ALA A 4 -9.41 2.46 8.39
CA ALA A 4 -8.13 3.01 8.85
C ALA A 4 -7.13 1.89 9.22
N THR A 5 -7.60 0.82 9.87
CA THR A 5 -6.77 -0.35 10.17
C THR A 5 -6.24 -1.00 8.90
N VAL A 6 -7.08 -1.14 7.88
CA VAL A 6 -6.69 -1.67 6.57
C VAL A 6 -5.59 -0.81 5.94
N PHE A 7 -5.73 0.51 5.96
CA PHE A 7 -4.71 1.42 5.42
C PHE A 7 -3.40 1.37 6.21
N ILE A 8 -3.46 1.34 7.54
CA ILE A 8 -2.27 1.23 8.40
C ILE A 8 -1.50 -0.05 8.07
N LEU A 9 -2.19 -1.19 8.03
CA LEU A 9 -1.56 -2.47 7.72
C LEU A 9 -0.98 -2.50 6.30
N GLY A 10 -1.69 -1.92 5.32
CA GLY A 10 -1.21 -1.77 3.96
C GLY A 10 0.06 -0.92 3.85
N ALA A 11 0.06 0.25 4.50
CA ALA A 11 1.21 1.16 4.51
C ALA A 11 2.44 0.53 5.20
N MET A 12 2.23 -0.19 6.30
CA MET A 12 3.31 -0.86 7.04
C MET A 12 3.86 -2.09 6.33
N SER A 13 3.15 -2.64 5.35
CA SER A 13 3.56 -3.82 4.61
C SER A 13 4.81 -3.55 3.77
N PRO A 14 5.92 -4.28 3.96
CA PRO A 14 7.12 -4.09 3.18
C PRO A 14 6.87 -4.40 1.70
N GLY A 15 7.53 -3.64 0.84
CA GLY A 15 7.38 -3.80 -0.59
C GLY A 15 8.11 -2.71 -1.39
N PRO A 16 7.84 -2.60 -2.71
CA PRO A 16 8.52 -1.65 -3.58
C PRO A 16 8.47 -0.20 -3.08
N SER A 17 7.34 0.22 -2.52
CA SER A 17 7.16 1.58 -1.97
C SER A 17 8.13 1.87 -0.82
N LEU A 18 8.23 0.95 0.14
CA LEU A 18 9.17 1.07 1.25
C LEU A 18 10.63 1.11 0.74
N ALA A 19 10.97 0.24 -0.20
CA ALA A 19 12.31 0.18 -0.78
C ALA A 19 12.71 1.50 -1.44
N VAL A 20 11.80 2.12 -2.21
CA VAL A 20 12.05 3.42 -2.86
C VAL A 20 12.23 4.54 -1.82
N VAL A 21 11.42 4.58 -0.76
CA VAL A 21 11.57 5.58 0.32
C VAL A 21 12.90 5.41 1.05
N LEU A 22 13.25 4.19 1.43
CA LEU A 22 14.52 3.88 2.10
C LEU A 22 15.72 4.25 1.21
N ARG A 23 15.70 3.82 -0.04
CA ARG A 23 16.75 4.15 -1.03
C ARG A 23 16.93 5.66 -1.17
N ASN A 24 15.84 6.39 -1.41
CA ASN A 24 15.89 7.83 -1.59
C ASN A 24 16.37 8.55 -0.34
N THR A 25 16.07 8.02 0.84
CA THR A 25 16.59 8.57 2.09
C THR A 25 18.09 8.29 2.26
N MET A 26 18.55 7.09 1.90
CA MET A 26 19.96 6.71 2.04
C MET A 26 20.87 7.42 1.02
N VAL A 27 20.41 7.57 -0.23
CA VAL A 27 21.21 8.16 -1.32
C VAL A 27 21.09 9.69 -1.35
N GLY A 28 19.87 10.21 -1.19
CA GLY A 28 19.57 11.65 -1.34
C GLY A 28 19.31 12.38 -0.02
N GLY A 29 19.52 11.70 1.10
CA GLY A 29 19.30 12.22 2.44
C GLY A 29 17.83 12.34 2.84
N ARG A 30 17.63 12.72 4.10
CA ARG A 30 16.29 12.83 4.72
C ARG A 30 15.29 13.64 3.89
N ARG A 31 15.73 14.76 3.30
CA ARG A 31 14.85 15.64 2.52
C ARG A 31 14.26 14.91 1.31
N GLN A 32 15.07 14.15 0.59
CA GLN A 32 14.61 13.38 -0.56
C GLN A 32 13.66 12.27 -0.13
N GLY A 33 13.98 11.55 0.93
CA GLY A 33 13.10 10.52 1.49
C GLY A 33 11.75 11.08 1.93
N VAL A 34 11.72 12.21 2.65
CA VAL A 34 10.48 12.88 3.06
C VAL A 34 9.65 13.30 1.84
N MET A 35 10.27 13.87 0.81
CA MET A 35 9.57 14.23 -0.43
C MET A 35 9.04 12.99 -1.15
N THR A 36 9.75 11.87 -1.09
CA THR A 36 9.25 10.59 -1.60
C THR A 36 8.02 10.12 -0.83
N GLY A 37 8.04 10.21 0.50
CA GLY A 37 6.90 9.87 1.35
C GLY A 37 5.67 10.75 1.09
N ILE A 38 5.87 12.06 0.92
CA ILE A 38 4.79 13.00 0.57
C ILE A 38 4.21 12.67 -0.82
N GLY A 39 5.07 12.47 -1.82
CA GLY A 39 4.64 12.10 -3.17
C GLY A 39 3.87 10.79 -3.17
N HIS A 40 4.32 9.79 -2.39
CA HIS A 40 3.65 8.52 -2.25
C HIS A 40 2.28 8.67 -1.60
N GLY A 41 2.17 9.40 -0.49
CA GLY A 41 0.89 9.64 0.18
C GLY A 41 -0.13 10.34 -0.72
N ILE A 42 0.29 11.36 -1.47
CA ILE A 42 -0.60 12.05 -2.43
C ILE A 42 -1.03 11.10 -3.55
N GLY A 43 -0.09 10.36 -4.14
CA GLY A 43 -0.41 9.36 -5.16
C GLY A 43 -1.35 8.27 -4.65
N PHE A 44 -1.11 7.77 -3.44
CA PHE A 44 -1.97 6.81 -2.79
C PHE A 44 -3.39 7.34 -2.54
N GLY A 45 -3.53 8.58 -2.05
CA GLY A 45 -4.84 9.19 -1.80
C GLY A 45 -5.66 9.39 -3.07
N ILE A 46 -5.02 9.87 -4.16
CA ILE A 46 -5.67 9.98 -5.47
C ILE A 46 -6.10 8.60 -5.97
N TYR A 47 -5.21 7.63 -5.85
CA TYR A 47 -5.49 6.26 -6.29
C TYR A 47 -6.61 5.62 -5.48
N ALA A 48 -6.61 5.83 -4.16
CA ALA A 48 -7.66 5.36 -3.26
C ALA A 48 -9.03 5.95 -3.64
N PHE A 49 -9.09 7.26 -3.89
CA PHE A 49 -10.31 7.91 -4.35
C PHE A 49 -10.80 7.34 -5.69
N LEU A 50 -9.92 7.23 -6.69
CA LEU A 50 -10.27 6.72 -8.01
C LEU A 50 -10.70 5.25 -7.97
N ALA A 51 -10.03 4.42 -7.15
CA ALA A 51 -10.41 3.03 -6.96
C ALA A 51 -11.79 2.90 -6.31
N ALA A 52 -12.06 3.69 -5.25
CA ALA A 52 -13.35 3.69 -4.58
C ALA A 52 -14.48 4.16 -5.52
N ALA A 53 -14.28 5.26 -6.24
CA ALA A 53 -15.23 5.78 -7.21
C ALA A 53 -15.49 4.79 -8.36
N GLY A 54 -14.45 4.11 -8.83
CA GLY A 54 -14.56 3.07 -9.86
C GLY A 54 -15.36 1.86 -9.39
N ILE A 55 -15.14 1.40 -8.15
CA ILE A 55 -15.91 0.31 -7.53
C ILE A 55 -17.36 0.73 -7.35
N ALA A 56 -17.65 1.90 -6.78
CA ALA A 56 -19.01 2.41 -6.59
C ALA A 56 -19.77 2.50 -7.93
N THR A 57 -19.12 3.06 -8.96
CA THR A 57 -19.70 3.13 -10.30
C THR A 57 -19.98 1.74 -10.88
N ALA A 58 -19.07 0.80 -10.74
CA ALA A 58 -19.26 -0.56 -11.23
C ALA A 58 -20.42 -1.28 -10.53
N LEU A 59 -20.56 -1.11 -9.22
CA LEU A 59 -21.68 -1.66 -8.43
C LEU A 59 -23.03 -1.06 -8.86
N SER A 60 -23.10 0.25 -9.08
CA SER A 60 -24.33 0.92 -9.49
C SER A 60 -24.81 0.54 -10.90
N LEU A 61 -23.87 0.29 -11.82
CA LEU A 61 -24.19 -0.04 -13.22
C LEU A 61 -24.56 -1.51 -13.43
N TYR A 62 -24.01 -2.41 -12.65
CA TYR A 62 -24.17 -3.85 -12.91
C TYR A 62 -24.11 -4.67 -11.62
N LYS A 63 -25.26 -5.04 -11.08
CA LYS A 63 -25.37 -5.79 -9.80
C LYS A 63 -24.47 -7.05 -9.68
N PRO A 64 -24.26 -7.88 -10.74
CA PRO A 64 -23.32 -8.99 -10.66
C PRO A 64 -21.86 -8.59 -10.37
N THR A 65 -21.51 -7.31 -10.49
CA THR A 65 -20.17 -6.76 -10.15
C THR A 65 -19.80 -7.09 -8.70
N GLU A 66 -20.75 -7.07 -7.77
CA GLU A 66 -20.51 -7.42 -6.37
C GLU A 66 -19.90 -8.82 -6.23
N ILE A 67 -20.49 -9.80 -6.92
CA ILE A 67 -20.01 -11.19 -6.93
C ILE A 67 -18.60 -11.27 -7.55
N ILE A 68 -18.39 -10.55 -8.66
CA ILE A 68 -17.10 -10.52 -9.38
C ILE A 68 -16.03 -9.89 -8.49
N LEU A 69 -16.33 -8.75 -7.85
CA LEU A 69 -15.40 -8.06 -6.94
C LEU A 69 -15.10 -8.91 -5.71
N LYS A 70 -16.10 -9.54 -5.10
CA LYS A 70 -15.93 -10.43 -3.96
C LYS A 70 -14.98 -11.58 -4.28
N TRP A 71 -15.29 -12.37 -5.30
CA TRP A 71 -14.47 -13.54 -5.65
C TRP A 71 -13.13 -13.17 -6.25
N GLY A 72 -13.08 -12.08 -7.04
CA GLY A 72 -11.84 -11.49 -7.55
C GLY A 72 -10.95 -10.99 -6.41
N GLY A 73 -11.52 -10.32 -5.42
CA GLY A 73 -10.83 -9.89 -4.21
C GLY A 73 -10.25 -11.05 -3.41
N ILE A 74 -11.05 -12.13 -3.19
CA ILE A 74 -10.58 -13.35 -2.52
C ILE A 74 -9.38 -13.97 -3.28
N ALA A 75 -9.52 -14.15 -4.59
CA ALA A 75 -8.44 -14.71 -5.42
C ALA A 75 -7.17 -13.86 -5.34
N LEU A 76 -7.33 -12.54 -5.35
CA LEU A 76 -6.24 -11.57 -5.27
C LEU A 76 -5.56 -11.59 -3.90
N LEU A 77 -6.32 -11.67 -2.81
CA LEU A 77 -5.79 -11.80 -1.44
C LEU A 77 -4.99 -13.10 -1.30
N ILE A 78 -5.50 -14.21 -1.82
CA ILE A 78 -4.79 -15.50 -1.82
C ILE A 78 -3.48 -15.38 -2.61
N TRP A 79 -3.53 -14.78 -3.81
CA TRP A 79 -2.34 -14.56 -4.63
C TRP A 79 -1.29 -13.69 -3.93
N LEU A 80 -1.70 -12.58 -3.30
CA LEU A 80 -0.82 -11.72 -2.49
C LEU A 80 -0.25 -12.49 -1.29
N GLY A 81 -1.07 -13.26 -0.59
CA GLY A 81 -0.64 -14.09 0.52
C GLY A 81 0.47 -15.06 0.12
N ILE A 82 0.31 -15.73 -1.03
CA ILE A 82 1.34 -16.62 -1.58
C ILE A 82 2.60 -15.83 -1.96
N MET A 83 2.46 -14.65 -2.58
CA MET A 83 3.61 -13.82 -2.94
C MET A 83 4.40 -13.37 -1.71
N PHE A 84 3.73 -12.91 -0.65
CA PHE A 84 4.37 -12.53 0.59
C PHE A 84 5.08 -13.70 1.26
N LEU A 85 4.44 -14.89 1.34
CA LEU A 85 5.08 -16.08 1.90
C LEU A 85 6.27 -16.56 1.06
N LYS A 86 6.26 -16.36 -0.25
CA LYS A 86 7.43 -16.61 -1.10
C LYS A 86 8.53 -15.57 -0.86
N ALA A 87 8.17 -14.30 -0.71
CA ALA A 87 9.13 -13.22 -0.43
C ALA A 87 9.82 -13.44 0.93
N SER A 88 9.08 -13.88 1.96
CA SER A 88 9.61 -14.15 3.29
C SER A 88 10.67 -15.26 3.35
N ARG A 89 10.80 -16.06 2.29
CA ARG A 89 11.79 -17.14 2.17
C ARG A 89 13.01 -16.75 1.33
N LYS A 90 13.03 -15.55 0.74
CA LYS A 90 14.17 -15.07 -0.03
C LYS A 90 15.18 -14.38 0.89
N GLU A 91 16.45 -14.51 0.58
CA GLU A 91 17.47 -13.68 1.21
C GLU A 91 17.22 -12.21 0.86
N PRO A 92 17.42 -11.30 1.83
CA PRO A 92 17.29 -9.88 1.58
C PRO A 92 18.24 -9.47 0.45
N SER A 93 17.71 -9.03 -0.69
CA SER A 93 18.55 -8.57 -1.80
C SER A 93 19.21 -7.23 -1.44
N GLU A 94 20.52 -7.16 -1.60
CA GLU A 94 21.33 -5.95 -1.41
C GLU A 94 21.22 -4.94 -2.57
N ASP A 95 20.45 -5.24 -3.61
CA ASP A 95 20.36 -4.44 -4.82
C ASP A 95 19.66 -3.10 -4.58
N ILE A 96 20.44 -2.14 -4.11
CA ILE A 96 20.15 -0.72 -4.19
C ILE A 96 20.85 -0.20 -5.45
N ASP A 97 20.12 -0.14 -6.55
CA ASP A 97 20.64 0.42 -7.81
C ASP A 97 20.96 1.93 -7.64
N GLU A 98 22.27 2.27 -7.63
CA GLU A 98 22.80 3.60 -7.25
C GLU A 98 22.65 4.70 -8.32
N LYS A 99 21.88 4.51 -9.37
CA LYS A 99 22.01 5.27 -10.62
C LYS A 99 21.30 6.62 -10.75
N HIS A 100 20.76 7.26 -9.71
CA HIS A 100 20.17 8.61 -9.89
C HIS A 100 20.52 9.55 -8.74
N GLY A 101 21.16 10.68 -9.09
CA GLY A 101 21.55 11.73 -8.17
C GLY A 101 20.38 12.50 -7.52
N PRO A 102 20.62 13.27 -6.44
CA PRO A 102 19.59 13.71 -5.52
C PRO A 102 18.94 15.03 -5.93
N SER A 103 17.62 15.03 -6.15
CA SER A 103 16.81 16.24 -6.03
C SER A 103 15.47 15.92 -5.33
N GLY A 104 14.99 16.83 -4.47
CA GLY A 104 13.70 16.64 -3.79
C GLY A 104 12.53 16.48 -4.77
N ARG A 105 12.59 17.11 -5.96
CA ARG A 105 11.62 16.93 -7.04
C ARG A 105 11.63 15.49 -7.57
N THR A 106 12.78 14.90 -7.73
CA THR A 106 12.93 13.50 -8.15
C THR A 106 12.35 12.56 -7.10
N GLY A 107 12.60 12.81 -5.82
CA GLY A 107 12.02 12.02 -4.71
C GLY A 107 10.49 12.04 -4.75
N PHE A 108 9.88 13.22 -4.84
CA PHE A 108 8.42 13.36 -4.93
C PHE A 108 7.86 12.59 -6.13
N ALA A 109 8.41 12.80 -7.33
CA ALA A 109 7.94 12.14 -8.54
C ALA A 109 8.06 10.61 -8.47
N GLN A 110 9.14 10.09 -7.89
CA GLN A 110 9.32 8.66 -7.69
C GLN A 110 8.33 8.09 -6.68
N GLY A 111 8.10 8.79 -5.56
CA GLY A 111 7.09 8.40 -4.58
C GLY A 111 5.68 8.37 -5.18
N PHE A 112 5.32 9.42 -5.91
CA PHE A 112 4.04 9.53 -6.59
C PHE A 112 3.86 8.42 -7.64
N ALA A 113 4.86 8.21 -8.49
CA ALA A 113 4.80 7.20 -9.54
C ALA A 113 4.69 5.78 -8.96
N ILE A 114 5.48 5.45 -7.93
CA ILE A 114 5.41 4.12 -7.34
C ILE A 114 4.08 3.86 -6.64
N ALA A 115 3.41 4.88 -6.07
CA ALA A 115 2.07 4.73 -5.51
C ALA A 115 1.04 4.35 -6.59
N LEU A 116 1.11 4.97 -7.77
CA LEU A 116 0.16 4.71 -8.86
C LEU A 116 0.45 3.42 -9.63
N LEU A 117 1.74 3.07 -9.78
CA LEU A 117 2.17 1.95 -10.63
C LEU A 117 2.42 0.66 -9.83
N ASN A 118 2.26 0.67 -8.51
CA ASN A 118 2.50 -0.49 -7.68
C ASN A 118 1.32 -1.47 -7.76
N PRO A 119 1.48 -2.65 -8.40
CA PRO A 119 0.41 -3.62 -8.54
C PRO A 119 -0.09 -4.18 -7.20
N LYS A 120 0.76 -4.15 -6.15
CA LYS A 120 0.38 -4.53 -4.81
C LYS A 120 -0.68 -3.57 -4.23
N ILE A 121 -0.55 -2.26 -4.48
CA ILE A 121 -1.53 -1.26 -4.02
C ILE A 121 -2.86 -1.47 -4.74
N LEU A 122 -2.83 -1.68 -6.08
CA LEU A 122 -4.04 -2.00 -6.83
C LEU A 122 -4.75 -3.23 -6.28
N ALA A 123 -3.99 -4.30 -6.10
CA ALA A 123 -4.51 -5.55 -5.58
C ALA A 123 -5.13 -5.38 -4.19
N TRP A 124 -4.44 -4.65 -3.30
CA TRP A 124 -4.91 -4.31 -1.97
C TRP A 124 -6.23 -3.52 -2.01
N MET A 125 -6.29 -2.49 -2.86
CA MET A 125 -7.49 -1.67 -3.02
C MET A 125 -8.69 -2.49 -3.49
N LEU A 126 -8.53 -3.27 -4.56
CA LEU A 126 -9.61 -4.10 -5.10
C LEU A 126 -10.10 -5.16 -4.10
N ALA A 127 -9.18 -5.76 -3.32
CA ALA A 127 -9.53 -6.82 -2.40
C ALA A 127 -10.19 -6.33 -1.11
N LEU A 128 -9.73 -5.21 -0.56
CA LEU A 128 -10.11 -4.75 0.77
C LEU A 128 -11.02 -3.53 0.78
N TYR A 129 -11.20 -2.85 -0.35
CA TYR A 129 -12.10 -1.70 -0.45
C TYR A 129 -13.56 -2.08 -0.69
N THR A 130 -13.80 -3.16 -1.45
CA THR A 130 -15.15 -3.59 -1.83
C THR A 130 -16.13 -3.65 -0.65
N PRO A 131 -15.76 -4.18 0.54
CA PRO A 131 -16.66 -4.25 1.69
C PRO A 131 -17.05 -2.88 2.30
N PHE A 132 -16.39 -1.81 1.89
CA PHE A 132 -16.63 -0.46 2.42
C PHE A 132 -17.32 0.47 1.42
N ILE A 133 -17.71 -0.05 0.26
CA ILE A 133 -18.27 0.74 -0.84
C ILE A 133 -19.61 0.17 -1.23
N ASP A 134 -20.64 0.97 -1.04
CA ASP A 134 -22.01 0.70 -1.48
C ASP A 134 -22.30 1.41 -2.80
N ASP A 135 -23.35 1.02 -3.52
CA ASP A 135 -23.75 1.60 -4.81
C ASP A 135 -24.30 3.03 -4.69
N ASP A 136 -24.72 3.45 -3.49
CA ASP A 136 -25.23 4.78 -3.16
C ASP A 136 -24.26 5.66 -2.33
N ILE A 137 -22.98 5.26 -2.25
CA ILE A 137 -21.95 5.96 -1.48
C ILE A 137 -21.79 7.42 -1.95
N SER A 138 -21.75 8.38 -1.01
CA SER A 138 -21.63 9.78 -1.34
C SER A 138 -20.23 10.19 -1.82
N ASN A 139 -20.15 11.23 -2.66
CA ASN A 139 -18.87 11.76 -3.12
C ASN A 139 -17.99 12.27 -1.95
N GLU A 140 -18.60 12.81 -0.90
CA GLU A 140 -17.90 13.26 0.30
C GLU A 140 -17.24 12.09 1.01
N THR A 141 -17.92 10.94 1.09
CA THR A 141 -17.37 9.72 1.67
C THR A 141 -16.21 9.19 0.82
N LEU A 142 -16.36 9.13 -0.49
CA LEU A 142 -15.28 8.73 -1.41
C LEU A 142 -14.05 9.63 -1.27
N PHE A 143 -14.26 10.95 -1.20
CA PHE A 143 -13.18 11.90 -0.98
C PHE A 143 -12.53 11.73 0.39
N GLY A 144 -13.35 11.52 1.43
CA GLY A 144 -12.89 11.22 2.79
C GLY A 144 -12.02 9.96 2.86
N MET A 145 -12.39 8.90 2.13
CA MET A 145 -11.60 7.67 2.03
C MET A 145 -10.23 7.92 1.37
N GLY A 146 -10.20 8.70 0.28
CA GLY A 146 -8.96 9.11 -0.37
C GLY A 146 -8.07 9.94 0.56
N LEU A 147 -8.64 10.91 1.26
CA LEU A 147 -7.91 11.78 2.19
C LEU A 147 -7.38 11.00 3.41
N LEU A 148 -8.17 10.07 3.94
CA LEU A 148 -7.75 9.18 5.02
C LEU A 148 -6.55 8.33 4.60
N GLY A 149 -6.63 7.73 3.41
CA GLY A 149 -5.54 6.95 2.83
C GLY A 149 -4.27 7.77 2.63
N MET A 150 -4.40 8.96 2.02
CA MET A 150 -3.30 9.91 1.82
C MET A 150 -2.61 10.25 3.14
N THR A 151 -3.39 10.53 4.18
CA THR A 151 -2.87 10.96 5.48
C THR A 151 -2.13 9.82 6.17
N ILE A 152 -2.71 8.63 6.23
CA ILE A 152 -2.11 7.45 6.88
C ILE A 152 -0.83 7.05 6.15
N ASP A 153 -0.91 6.89 4.84
CA ASP A 153 0.20 6.42 4.01
C ASP A 153 1.35 7.44 3.97
N GLY A 154 1.02 8.70 3.73
CA GLY A 154 2.00 9.79 3.74
C GLY A 154 2.69 9.94 5.10
N THR A 155 1.92 9.90 6.20
CA THR A 155 2.48 9.96 7.56
C THR A 155 3.41 8.79 7.82
N TRP A 156 3.05 7.57 7.41
CA TRP A 156 3.91 6.39 7.55
C TRP A 156 5.24 6.58 6.83
N TYR A 157 5.23 6.88 5.54
CA TYR A 157 6.49 6.99 4.76
C TYR A 157 7.33 8.21 5.13
N VAL A 158 6.73 9.33 5.51
CA VAL A 158 7.46 10.48 6.06
C VAL A 158 8.10 10.10 7.41
N SER A 159 7.40 9.34 8.24
CA SER A 159 7.96 8.83 9.51
C SER A 159 9.11 7.85 9.25
N VAL A 160 8.97 6.95 8.30
CA VAL A 160 10.06 6.05 7.87
C VAL A 160 11.28 6.85 7.44
N ALA A 161 11.11 7.83 6.53
CA ALA A 161 12.22 8.67 6.05
C ALA A 161 12.89 9.49 7.16
N THR A 162 12.13 9.83 8.20
CA THR A 162 12.59 10.71 9.28
C THR A 162 13.25 9.96 10.43
N PHE A 163 12.65 8.83 10.83
CA PHE A 163 13.01 8.16 12.10
C PHE A 163 13.69 6.81 11.89
N LEU A 164 13.34 6.06 10.85
CA LEU A 164 13.89 4.72 10.63
C LEU A 164 15.20 4.70 9.87
N THR A 165 15.57 5.81 9.23
CA THR A 165 16.80 5.93 8.42
C THR A 165 18.00 6.46 9.21
N THR A 166 17.90 6.56 10.54
CA THR A 166 19.00 6.98 11.42
C THR A 166 19.64 5.77 12.12
N GLY A 167 20.97 5.60 11.94
CA GLY A 167 21.76 4.55 12.58
C GLY A 167 21.34 3.12 12.18
N ASP A 168 21.52 2.15 13.08
CA ASP A 168 21.27 0.70 12.84
C ASP A 168 19.79 0.31 12.63
N ARG A 169 18.88 1.29 12.59
CA ARG A 169 17.43 1.00 12.49
C ARG A 169 17.03 0.44 11.14
N VAL A 170 17.69 0.89 10.06
CA VAL A 170 17.45 0.35 8.69
C VAL A 170 17.84 -1.11 8.64
N GLU A 171 19.02 -1.46 9.21
CA GLU A 171 19.50 -2.84 9.23
C GLU A 171 18.58 -3.75 10.05
N ARG A 172 18.11 -3.26 11.21
CA ARG A 172 17.13 -4.00 12.02
C ARG A 172 15.80 -4.20 11.29
N LEU A 173 15.33 -3.22 10.50
CA LEU A 173 14.12 -3.37 9.69
C LEU A 173 14.34 -4.39 8.57
N ARG A 174 15.49 -4.33 7.88
CA ARG A 174 15.88 -5.32 6.86
C ARG A 174 15.97 -6.72 7.44
N ALA A 175 16.61 -6.88 8.60
CA ALA A 175 16.71 -8.17 9.29
C ALA A 175 15.34 -8.77 9.66
N LYS A 176 14.30 -7.94 9.80
CA LYS A 176 12.93 -8.38 10.09
C LYS A 176 12.03 -8.44 8.85
N ALA A 177 12.54 -8.11 7.67
CA ALA A 177 11.72 -8.06 6.44
C ALA A 177 11.02 -9.40 6.18
N ASN A 178 11.71 -10.51 6.31
CA ASN A 178 11.14 -11.84 6.12
C ASN A 178 10.02 -12.17 7.11
N LEU A 179 10.18 -11.76 8.38
CA LEU A 179 9.12 -11.95 9.39
C LEU A 179 7.89 -11.08 9.08
N ILE A 180 8.11 -9.84 8.65
CA ILE A 180 7.03 -8.93 8.27
C ILE A 180 6.31 -9.47 7.03
N ASP A 181 7.04 -9.94 6.02
CA ASP A 181 6.44 -10.55 4.82
C ASP A 181 5.65 -11.81 5.18
N ALA A 182 6.15 -12.67 6.06
CA ALA A 182 5.42 -13.84 6.53
C ALA A 182 4.11 -13.44 7.25
N ALA A 183 4.18 -12.47 8.17
CA ALA A 183 3.01 -11.95 8.87
C ALA A 183 1.97 -11.36 7.91
N MET A 184 2.43 -10.62 6.90
CA MET A 184 1.55 -10.05 5.87
C MET A 184 0.92 -11.13 5.01
N GLY A 185 1.66 -12.18 4.65
CA GLY A 185 1.10 -13.32 3.93
C GLY A 185 -0.03 -14.01 4.70
N ILE A 186 0.17 -14.26 5.99
CA ILE A 186 -0.86 -14.83 6.87
C ILE A 186 -2.07 -13.91 6.98
N LEU A 187 -1.85 -12.60 7.14
CA LEU A 187 -2.92 -11.61 7.22
C LEU A 187 -3.77 -11.58 5.93
N MET A 188 -3.15 -11.73 4.75
CA MET A 188 -3.89 -11.82 3.48
C MET A 188 -4.83 -13.03 3.45
N PHE A 189 -4.37 -14.20 3.88
CA PHE A 189 -5.23 -15.38 3.96
C PHE A 189 -6.36 -15.20 4.99
N PHE A 190 -6.09 -14.56 6.11
CA PHE A 190 -7.09 -14.22 7.10
C PHE A 190 -8.20 -13.32 6.53
N PHE A 191 -7.83 -12.24 5.80
CA PHE A 191 -8.81 -11.38 5.13
C PHE A 191 -9.55 -12.11 4.00
N ALA A 192 -8.88 -12.98 3.24
CA ALA A 192 -9.55 -13.82 2.24
C ALA A 192 -10.62 -14.71 2.86
N ALA A 193 -10.34 -15.30 4.02
CA ALA A 193 -11.29 -16.13 4.77
C ALA A 193 -12.46 -15.31 5.30
N LEU A 194 -12.23 -14.11 5.87
CA LEU A 194 -13.28 -13.20 6.32
C LEU A 194 -14.21 -12.78 5.18
N LEU A 195 -13.64 -12.40 4.03
CA LEU A 195 -14.41 -12.01 2.85
C LEU A 195 -15.22 -13.21 2.28
N ALA A 196 -14.65 -14.41 2.30
CA ALA A 196 -15.34 -15.62 1.85
C ALA A 196 -16.51 -16.01 2.77
N SER A 197 -16.35 -15.80 4.10
CA SER A 197 -17.40 -16.10 5.09
C SER A 197 -18.56 -15.11 5.11
N GLY A 198 -18.41 -13.95 4.43
CA GLY A 198 -19.43 -12.89 4.44
C GLY A 198 -19.48 -12.10 5.75
N VAL A 199 -18.43 -12.13 6.56
CA VAL A 199 -18.27 -11.30 7.77
C VAL A 199 -17.85 -9.86 7.39
N LEU A 200 -17.22 -9.72 6.24
CA LEU A 200 -16.88 -8.44 5.59
C LEU A 200 -17.70 -8.29 4.32
#